data_ebc050dbb53e4cf78be40ec4e9a4b5c7
#
_entry.id   ebc050dbb53e4cf78be40ec4e9a4b5c7
#
_cell.length_a   1.000
_cell.length_b   1.000
_cell.length_c   1.000
_cell.angle_alpha   90.00
_cell.angle_beta   90.00
_cell.angle_gamma   90.00
#
_symmetry.space_group_name_H-M   'P 1'
#
loop_
_entity.id
_entity.type
_entity.pdbx_description
1 polymer ?
#
loop_
_entity_poly.entity_id
_entity_poly.type
_entity_poly.pdbx_seq_one_letter_code
_entity_poly.pdbx_strand_id
1 'polypeptide(L)'
;MILNSTIIYRAPFLKDTHKRQLPARGLGKGAGYNNHMLSINDIKVGSIITHDNQPYLVTQAQHVKMGRGGANLKTKLKNLISGQTLELTYSGGDKMAEADLERAKANFLYAENNTYVFMDNATYEQFELNEEVIGPQADFLKEGLTVDVLIFQGRPVSIKLPVKVDLIVKQSPPGVKGDTAGSATKMVTLETGREVKAPLFINENDVIKINTETGEYVERVN
;
A
#
# COMPACT_ATOMS: atom_id res chain seq x y z
N MET A 1 41.05 -12.84 -40.97
CA MET A 1 40.06 -11.83 -41.31
C MET A 1 38.69 -12.50 -41.06
N ILE A 2 38.22 -12.47 -39.84
CA ILE A 2 36.95 -13.11 -39.44
C ILE A 2 36.06 -12.03 -38.90
N LEU A 3 35.00 -11.71 -39.66
CA LEU A 3 33.97 -10.74 -39.30
C LEU A 3 32.98 -11.42 -38.32
N ASN A 4 32.93 -10.93 -37.08
CA ASN A 4 31.90 -11.22 -36.13
C ASN A 4 30.68 -10.31 -36.39
N SER A 5 29.61 -10.87 -36.95
CA SER A 5 28.32 -10.22 -37.06
C SER A 5 27.53 -10.41 -35.78
N THR A 6 27.50 -9.38 -34.93
CA THR A 6 26.60 -9.30 -33.78
C THR A 6 25.19 -9.01 -34.28
N ILE A 7 24.31 -9.99 -34.18
CA ILE A 7 22.87 -9.83 -34.47
C ILE A 7 22.23 -9.14 -33.26
N ILE A 8 21.92 -7.85 -33.41
CA ILE A 8 21.11 -7.11 -32.45
C ILE A 8 19.65 -7.41 -32.75
N TYR A 9 19.01 -8.21 -31.90
CA TYR A 9 17.56 -8.36 -31.89
C TYR A 9 16.93 -7.08 -31.35
N ARG A 10 16.47 -6.24 -32.26
CA ARG A 10 15.66 -5.06 -31.97
C ARG A 10 14.21 -5.50 -31.86
N ALA A 11 13.68 -5.63 -30.64
CA ALA A 11 12.25 -5.83 -30.42
C ALA A 11 11.44 -4.66 -31.00
N PRO A 12 10.32 -4.90 -31.68
CA PRO A 12 9.51 -3.82 -32.24
C PRO A 12 8.81 -3.06 -31.10
N PHE A 13 9.04 -1.76 -31.12
CA PHE A 13 8.37 -0.76 -30.28
C PHE A 13 6.88 -0.71 -30.68
N LEU A 14 6.04 -1.45 -29.99
CA LEU A 14 4.58 -1.32 -30.13
C LEU A 14 4.14 -0.10 -29.30
N LYS A 15 4.06 1.05 -29.99
CA LYS A 15 3.19 2.15 -29.56
C LYS A 15 1.75 1.70 -29.78
N ASP A 16 1.11 1.26 -28.72
CA ASP A 16 -0.35 1.16 -28.73
C ASP A 16 -0.91 1.75 -27.45
N THR A 17 -1.14 3.08 -27.53
CA THR A 17 -1.89 3.85 -26.55
C THR A 17 -3.38 3.53 -26.67
N HIS A 18 -3.76 2.32 -26.30
CA HIS A 18 -5.15 2.02 -26.00
C HIS A 18 -5.29 1.96 -24.49
N LYS A 19 -5.75 3.07 -23.90
CA LYS A 19 -6.41 3.07 -22.59
C LYS A 19 -7.60 2.11 -22.68
N ARG A 20 -7.37 0.84 -22.48
CA ARG A 20 -8.46 -0.11 -22.23
C ARG A 20 -8.98 0.20 -20.83
N GLN A 21 -10.05 0.99 -20.76
CA GLN A 21 -10.93 0.96 -19.60
C GLN A 21 -11.35 -0.49 -19.41
N LEU A 22 -11.09 -1.03 -18.22
CA LEU A 22 -11.62 -2.31 -17.79
C LEU A 22 -13.14 -2.31 -18.06
N PRO A 23 -13.70 -3.34 -18.69
CA PRO A 23 -15.14 -3.42 -18.83
C PRO A 23 -15.73 -3.44 -17.41
N ALA A 24 -16.59 -2.49 -17.10
CA ALA A 24 -17.37 -2.52 -15.87
C ALA A 24 -18.06 -3.90 -15.83
N ARG A 25 -17.72 -4.72 -14.84
CA ARG A 25 -18.44 -5.97 -14.55
C ARG A 25 -19.92 -5.63 -14.58
N GLY A 26 -20.67 -6.31 -15.48
CA GLY A 26 -22.08 -6.07 -15.69
C GLY A 26 -22.80 -5.94 -14.37
N LEU A 27 -23.39 -4.79 -14.14
CA LEU A 27 -24.24 -4.48 -13.00
C LEU A 27 -25.36 -5.52 -12.94
N GLY A 28 -25.14 -6.57 -12.15
CA GLY A 28 -26.22 -7.41 -11.64
C GLY A 28 -27.19 -6.48 -10.93
N LYS A 29 -28.40 -6.38 -11.45
CA LYS A 29 -29.50 -5.66 -10.83
C LYS A 29 -29.64 -6.14 -9.39
N GLY A 30 -29.40 -5.22 -8.39
CA GLY A 30 -29.87 -5.42 -7.04
C GLY A 30 -28.82 -5.69 -5.94
N ALA A 31 -27.61 -5.15 -6.00
CA ALA A 31 -26.82 -4.96 -4.79
C ALA A 31 -27.38 -3.71 -4.09
N GLY A 32 -28.22 -3.91 -3.08
CA GLY A 32 -28.61 -2.83 -2.18
C GLY A 32 -27.32 -2.27 -1.58
N TYR A 33 -27.02 -1.01 -1.86
CA TYR A 33 -25.94 -0.28 -1.20
C TYR A 33 -26.25 -0.29 0.29
N ASN A 34 -25.61 -1.16 1.05
CA ASN A 34 -25.58 -1.06 2.50
C ASN A 34 -24.74 0.19 2.84
N ASN A 35 -25.34 1.36 2.68
CA ASN A 35 -24.77 2.60 3.17
C ASN A 35 -24.77 2.57 4.69
N HIS A 36 -23.78 1.87 5.27
CA HIS A 36 -23.54 1.98 6.69
C HIS A 36 -23.11 3.41 7.00
N MET A 37 -23.97 4.13 7.75
CA MET A 37 -23.74 5.53 8.09
C MET A 37 -22.98 5.59 9.41
N LEU A 38 -21.74 6.05 9.35
CA LEU A 38 -20.86 6.26 10.50
C LEU A 38 -21.17 7.60 11.16
N SER A 39 -21.22 7.62 12.48
CA SER A 39 -21.18 8.85 13.28
C SER A 39 -19.74 9.31 13.48
N ILE A 40 -19.54 10.54 13.98
CA ILE A 40 -18.20 11.04 14.29
C ILE A 40 -17.44 10.16 15.30
N ASN A 41 -18.14 9.39 16.14
CA ASN A 41 -17.55 8.52 17.15
C ASN A 41 -17.05 7.19 16.55
N ASP A 42 -17.57 6.79 15.41
CA ASP A 42 -17.22 5.53 14.74
C ASP A 42 -16.01 5.70 13.84
N ILE A 43 -15.70 6.95 13.45
CA ILE A 43 -14.58 7.26 12.55
C ILE A 43 -13.25 7.23 13.32
N LYS A 44 -12.34 6.42 12.81
CA LYS A 44 -10.97 6.24 13.33
C LYS A 44 -9.96 6.39 12.20
N VAL A 45 -8.70 6.58 12.56
CA VAL A 45 -7.59 6.45 11.61
C VAL A 45 -7.63 5.05 11.01
N GLY A 46 -7.56 4.96 9.68
CA GLY A 46 -7.72 3.71 8.93
C GLY A 46 -9.14 3.43 8.43
N SER A 47 -10.17 4.16 8.91
CA SER A 47 -11.52 4.07 8.32
C SER A 47 -11.50 4.57 6.88
N ILE A 48 -12.31 3.95 6.02
CA ILE A 48 -12.48 4.43 4.63
C ILE A 48 -13.93 4.88 4.47
N ILE A 49 -14.11 6.15 4.14
CA ILE A 49 -15.40 6.80 3.99
C ILE A 49 -15.63 7.24 2.55
N THR A 50 -16.87 7.36 2.14
CA THR A 50 -17.25 7.95 0.85
C THR A 50 -17.52 9.44 1.04
N HIS A 51 -16.81 10.28 0.28
CA HIS A 51 -17.05 11.71 0.18
C HIS A 51 -17.03 12.10 -1.30
N ASP A 52 -18.03 12.86 -1.75
CA ASP A 52 -18.22 13.22 -3.16
C ASP A 52 -18.10 12.01 -4.12
N ASN A 53 -18.72 10.89 -3.73
CA ASN A 53 -18.70 9.62 -4.48
C ASN A 53 -17.31 9.04 -4.74
N GLN A 54 -16.32 9.40 -3.89
CA GLN A 54 -14.95 8.89 -3.94
C GLN A 54 -14.55 8.29 -2.59
N PRO A 55 -13.67 7.26 -2.58
CA PRO A 55 -13.21 6.64 -1.35
C PRO A 55 -12.05 7.43 -0.74
N TYR A 56 -12.17 7.77 0.54
CA TYR A 56 -11.14 8.48 1.30
C TYR A 56 -10.71 7.68 2.52
N LEU A 57 -9.42 7.49 2.66
CA LEU A 57 -8.81 6.94 3.87
C LEU A 57 -8.65 8.04 4.92
N VAL A 58 -9.13 7.80 6.12
CA VAL A 58 -8.91 8.69 7.27
C VAL A 58 -7.48 8.49 7.78
N THR A 59 -6.62 9.48 7.54
CA THR A 59 -5.21 9.46 7.98
C THR A 59 -5.01 10.11 9.35
N GLN A 60 -5.90 11.04 9.73
CA GLN A 60 -5.95 11.64 11.07
C GLN A 60 -7.40 11.85 11.50
N ALA A 61 -7.67 11.64 12.78
CA ALA A 61 -8.98 11.87 13.39
C ALA A 61 -8.76 12.46 14.79
N GLN A 62 -9.18 13.71 14.99
CA GLN A 62 -9.04 14.44 16.26
C GLN A 62 -10.40 14.92 16.74
N HIS A 63 -10.85 14.41 17.89
CA HIS A 63 -12.04 14.92 18.54
C HIS A 63 -11.73 16.21 19.30
N VAL A 64 -12.50 17.26 18.97
CA VAL A 64 -12.41 18.56 19.64
C VAL A 64 -13.70 18.81 20.39
N LYS A 65 -13.63 18.89 21.70
CA LYS A 65 -14.76 19.30 22.56
C LYS A 65 -14.72 20.82 22.73
N MET A 66 -15.72 21.50 22.18
CA MET A 66 -15.91 22.93 22.45
C MET A 66 -16.97 23.08 23.55
N GLY A 67 -16.69 23.84 24.61
CA GLY A 67 -17.45 23.97 25.84
C GLY A 67 -18.99 23.95 25.68
N ARG A 68 -19.62 24.95 25.06
CA ARG A 68 -21.07 25.01 24.82
C ARG A 68 -21.50 24.60 23.42
N GLY A 69 -20.59 24.26 22.53
CA GLY A 69 -20.86 23.73 21.19
C GLY A 69 -20.54 22.23 21.17
N GLY A 70 -21.31 21.42 20.52
CA GLY A 70 -21.17 19.96 20.47
C GLY A 70 -19.75 19.46 20.12
N ALA A 71 -19.53 18.15 20.17
CA ALA A 71 -18.28 17.54 19.77
C ALA A 71 -18.07 17.69 18.26
N ASN A 72 -16.89 18.10 17.84
CA ASN A 72 -16.47 18.15 16.45
C ASN A 72 -15.34 17.15 16.22
N LEU A 73 -15.29 16.57 15.01
CA LEU A 73 -14.23 15.68 14.56
C LEU A 73 -13.47 16.37 13.43
N LYS A 74 -12.20 16.73 13.66
CA LYS A 74 -11.29 17.17 12.61
C LYS A 74 -10.64 15.93 11.99
N THR A 75 -10.73 15.81 10.67
CA THR A 75 -10.16 14.70 9.94
C THR A 75 -9.20 15.18 8.85
N LYS A 76 -8.17 14.38 8.60
CA LYS A 76 -7.35 14.47 7.40
C LYS A 76 -7.62 13.23 6.58
N LEU A 77 -8.06 13.44 5.36
CA LEU A 77 -8.55 12.41 4.45
C LEU A 77 -7.59 12.31 3.26
N LYS A 78 -7.18 11.09 2.88
CA LYS A 78 -6.43 10.84 1.65
C LYS A 78 -7.35 10.17 0.64
N ASN A 79 -7.52 10.77 -0.51
CA ASN A 79 -8.26 10.16 -1.61
C ASN A 79 -7.52 8.93 -2.13
N LEU A 80 -8.17 7.78 -2.19
CA LEU A 80 -7.55 6.52 -2.60
C LEU A 80 -7.39 6.40 -4.12
N ILE A 81 -8.02 7.27 -4.90
CA ILE A 81 -7.91 7.28 -6.37
C ILE A 81 -6.84 8.26 -6.83
N SER A 82 -6.85 9.49 -6.27
CA SER A 82 -5.97 10.59 -6.71
C SER A 82 -4.75 10.80 -5.82
N GLY A 83 -4.68 10.18 -4.63
CA GLY A 83 -3.64 10.43 -3.63
C GLY A 83 -3.76 11.76 -2.89
N GLN A 84 -4.62 12.68 -3.33
CA GLN A 84 -4.77 14.02 -2.76
C GLN A 84 -5.28 13.98 -1.33
N THR A 85 -4.84 14.95 -0.53
CA THR A 85 -5.25 15.09 0.87
C THR A 85 -6.24 16.23 1.03
N LEU A 86 -7.30 15.99 1.82
CA LEU A 86 -8.35 16.93 2.16
C LEU A 86 -8.52 16.99 3.67
N GLU A 87 -8.70 18.17 4.23
CA GLU A 87 -9.03 18.34 5.66
C GLU A 87 -10.49 18.76 5.79
N LEU A 88 -11.25 17.98 6.57
CA LEU A 88 -12.65 18.25 6.86
C LEU A 88 -12.92 18.22 8.36
N THR A 89 -13.89 19.04 8.77
CA THR A 89 -14.39 19.05 10.14
C THR A 89 -15.87 18.66 10.14
N TYR A 90 -16.20 17.61 10.87
CA TYR A 90 -17.56 17.11 11.03
C TYR A 90 -18.10 17.49 12.41
N SER A 91 -19.36 17.89 12.46
CA SER A 91 -20.09 18.20 13.70
C SER A 91 -20.74 16.93 14.27
N GLY A 92 -21.10 16.96 15.56
CA GLY A 92 -21.64 15.77 16.26
C GLY A 92 -22.90 15.15 15.64
N GLY A 93 -23.65 15.92 14.82
CA GLY A 93 -24.83 15.43 14.11
C GLY A 93 -24.55 14.87 12.70
N ASP A 94 -23.35 15.07 12.19
CA ASP A 94 -23.00 14.64 10.83
C ASP A 94 -22.85 13.12 10.76
N LYS A 95 -23.27 12.58 9.63
CA LYS A 95 -23.10 11.17 9.30
C LYS A 95 -22.35 11.03 7.98
N MET A 96 -21.43 10.06 7.94
CA MET A 96 -20.63 9.77 6.76
C MET A 96 -20.90 8.35 6.29
N ALA A 97 -21.01 8.17 4.98
CA ALA A 97 -21.17 6.84 4.42
C ALA A 97 -19.83 6.10 4.50
N GLU A 98 -19.84 4.89 5.05
CA GLU A 98 -18.71 3.98 4.93
C GLU A 98 -18.52 3.61 3.45
N ALA A 99 -17.28 3.53 2.98
CA ALA A 99 -17.03 3.12 1.61
C ALA A 99 -17.27 1.61 1.47
N ASP A 100 -18.14 1.23 0.54
CA ASP A 100 -18.35 -0.16 0.17
C ASP A 100 -17.17 -0.64 -0.69
N LEU A 101 -16.33 -1.49 -0.08
CA LEU A 101 -15.09 -1.98 -0.69
C LEU A 101 -15.13 -3.49 -0.85
N GLU A 102 -14.96 -3.93 -2.07
CA GLU A 102 -14.67 -5.32 -2.37
C GLU A 102 -13.18 -5.61 -2.11
N ARG A 103 -12.87 -6.87 -1.82
CA ARG A 103 -11.49 -7.34 -1.62
C ARG A 103 -11.17 -8.44 -2.61
N ALA A 104 -9.98 -8.36 -3.19
CA ALA A 104 -9.41 -9.40 -4.04
C ALA A 104 -7.96 -9.67 -3.62
N LYS A 105 -7.42 -10.81 -4.06
CA LYS A 105 -5.99 -11.12 -3.91
C LYS A 105 -5.28 -10.85 -5.23
N ALA A 106 -4.14 -10.19 -5.17
CA ALA A 106 -3.28 -9.98 -6.32
C ALA A 106 -1.83 -10.23 -5.98
N ASN A 107 -1.03 -10.58 -6.97
CA ASN A 107 0.40 -10.67 -6.86
C ASN A 107 1.05 -9.40 -7.40
N PHE A 108 1.99 -8.84 -6.66
CA PHE A 108 2.83 -7.78 -7.17
C PHE A 108 3.80 -8.35 -8.21
N LEU A 109 3.87 -7.72 -9.38
CA LEU A 109 4.73 -8.16 -10.48
C LEU A 109 6.03 -7.38 -10.48
N TYR A 110 5.95 -6.05 -10.69
CA TYR A 110 7.10 -5.15 -10.74
C TYR A 110 6.68 -3.70 -10.56
N ALA A 111 7.66 -2.83 -10.37
CA ALA A 111 7.49 -1.37 -10.36
C ALA A 111 8.33 -0.74 -11.46
N GLU A 112 7.76 0.23 -12.16
CA GLU A 112 8.44 1.04 -13.17
C GLU A 112 7.90 2.48 -13.15
N ASN A 113 8.80 3.48 -13.13
CA ASN A 113 8.44 4.90 -13.20
C ASN A 113 7.34 5.34 -12.19
N ASN A 114 7.47 4.94 -10.92
CA ASN A 114 6.50 5.20 -9.84
C ASN A 114 5.12 4.54 -10.05
N THR A 115 5.04 3.57 -10.97
CA THR A 115 3.85 2.76 -11.23
C THR A 115 4.12 1.33 -10.79
N TYR A 116 3.22 0.75 -10.02
CA TYR A 116 3.30 -0.59 -9.47
C TYR A 116 2.27 -1.46 -10.17
N VAL A 117 2.72 -2.55 -10.79
CA VAL A 117 1.90 -3.47 -11.57
C VAL A 117 1.57 -4.70 -10.74
N PHE A 118 0.30 -5.04 -10.71
CA PHE A 118 -0.24 -6.19 -9.99
C PHE A 118 -1.04 -7.07 -10.95
N MET A 119 -1.18 -8.35 -10.59
CA MET A 119 -2.03 -9.31 -11.30
C MET A 119 -3.04 -9.90 -10.34
N ASP A 120 -4.32 -9.75 -10.66
CA ASP A 120 -5.42 -10.37 -9.91
C ASP A 120 -5.31 -11.89 -9.98
N ASN A 121 -5.36 -12.57 -8.83
CA ASN A 121 -5.15 -14.01 -8.76
C ASN A 121 -6.34 -14.84 -9.27
N ALA A 122 -7.52 -14.23 -9.40
CA ALA A 122 -8.72 -14.92 -9.89
C ALA A 122 -8.95 -14.69 -11.37
N THR A 123 -8.73 -13.47 -11.87
CA THR A 123 -8.99 -13.09 -13.25
C THR A 123 -7.75 -13.10 -14.14
N TYR A 124 -6.55 -13.07 -13.51
CA TYR A 124 -5.24 -12.92 -14.16
C TYR A 124 -5.10 -11.59 -14.95
N GLU A 125 -6.00 -10.65 -14.71
CA GLU A 125 -5.91 -9.32 -15.29
C GLU A 125 -4.88 -8.49 -14.53
N GLN A 126 -4.11 -7.69 -15.29
CA GLN A 126 -3.14 -6.77 -14.71
C GLN A 126 -3.79 -5.40 -14.50
N PHE A 127 -3.40 -4.77 -13.40
CA PHE A 127 -3.77 -3.40 -13.08
C PHE A 127 -2.59 -2.64 -12.47
N GLU A 128 -2.68 -1.33 -12.50
CA GLU A 128 -1.62 -0.44 -12.08
C GLU A 128 -2.10 0.47 -10.94
N LEU A 129 -1.22 0.72 -9.98
CA LEU A 129 -1.40 1.72 -8.92
C LEU A 129 -0.16 2.62 -8.85
N ASN A 130 -0.39 3.91 -8.64
CA ASN A 130 0.71 4.87 -8.48
C ASN A 130 1.31 4.80 -7.07
N GLU A 131 2.58 5.15 -6.95
CA GLU A 131 3.30 5.22 -5.67
C GLU A 131 2.59 6.09 -4.63
N GLU A 132 2.00 7.21 -5.04
CA GLU A 132 1.24 8.10 -4.16
C GLU A 132 0.05 7.39 -3.47
N VAL A 133 -0.58 6.44 -4.17
CA VAL A 133 -1.68 5.63 -3.64
C VAL A 133 -1.16 4.58 -2.67
N ILE A 134 -0.11 3.85 -3.05
CA ILE A 134 0.50 2.79 -2.25
C ILE A 134 1.17 3.38 -1.00
N GLY A 135 1.89 4.50 -1.16
CA GLY A 135 2.60 5.18 -0.08
C GLY A 135 3.70 4.32 0.53
N PRO A 136 3.93 4.39 1.87
CA PRO A 136 5.04 3.69 2.54
C PRO A 136 5.05 2.16 2.40
N GLN A 137 3.95 1.57 1.96
CA GLN A 137 3.87 0.13 1.70
C GLN A 137 4.75 -0.30 0.53
N ALA A 138 5.08 0.63 -0.38
CA ALA A 138 5.98 0.40 -1.51
C ALA A 138 7.33 -0.16 -1.08
N ASP A 139 7.84 0.28 0.06
CA ASP A 139 9.14 -0.12 0.62
C ASP A 139 9.23 -1.61 0.98
N PHE A 140 8.11 -2.32 1.06
CA PHE A 140 8.03 -3.73 1.44
C PHE A 140 7.50 -4.63 0.33
N LEU A 141 7.22 -4.07 -0.86
CA LEU A 141 6.78 -4.83 -2.02
C LEU A 141 7.97 -5.54 -2.67
N LYS A 142 7.90 -6.85 -2.78
CA LYS A 142 8.82 -7.66 -3.58
C LYS A 142 8.05 -8.43 -4.64
N GLU A 143 8.69 -8.75 -5.75
CA GLU A 143 8.09 -9.53 -6.83
C GLU A 143 7.49 -10.84 -6.32
N GLY A 144 6.29 -11.17 -6.79
CA GLY A 144 5.55 -12.35 -6.38
C GLY A 144 4.83 -12.24 -5.02
N LEU A 145 4.97 -11.12 -4.29
CA LEU A 145 4.26 -10.93 -3.03
C LEU A 145 2.74 -10.85 -3.27
N THR A 146 1.99 -11.71 -2.58
CA THR A 146 0.53 -11.65 -2.59
C THR A 146 0.03 -10.58 -1.62
N VAL A 147 -0.82 -9.69 -2.11
CA VAL A 147 -1.43 -8.58 -1.36
C VAL A 147 -2.96 -8.66 -1.41
N ASP A 148 -3.62 -8.04 -0.44
CA ASP A 148 -5.06 -7.75 -0.53
C ASP A 148 -5.26 -6.45 -1.30
N VAL A 149 -6.12 -6.49 -2.32
CA VAL A 149 -6.50 -5.32 -3.11
C VAL A 149 -7.85 -4.83 -2.65
N LEU A 150 -7.98 -3.53 -2.42
CA LEU A 150 -9.23 -2.86 -2.14
C LEU A 150 -9.81 -2.32 -3.45
N ILE A 151 -11.04 -2.72 -3.73
CA ILE A 151 -11.74 -2.37 -4.97
C ILE A 151 -12.95 -1.51 -4.59
N PHE A 152 -13.06 -0.33 -5.19
CA PHE A 152 -14.18 0.58 -5.05
C PHE A 152 -14.89 0.73 -6.40
N GLN A 153 -16.17 0.37 -6.46
CA GLN A 153 -16.98 0.44 -7.69
C GLN A 153 -16.28 -0.25 -8.90
N GLY A 154 -15.70 -1.43 -8.65
CA GLY A 154 -15.02 -2.22 -9.67
C GLY A 154 -13.61 -1.73 -10.05
N ARG A 155 -13.06 -0.72 -9.36
CA ARG A 155 -11.71 -0.20 -9.62
C ARG A 155 -10.78 -0.50 -8.44
N PRO A 156 -9.58 -1.04 -8.66
CA PRO A 156 -8.56 -1.13 -7.62
C PRO A 156 -8.17 0.28 -7.16
N VAL A 157 -8.24 0.53 -5.85
CA VAL A 157 -7.99 1.87 -5.26
C VAL A 157 -6.92 1.86 -4.18
N SER A 158 -6.55 0.70 -3.67
CA SER A 158 -5.49 0.57 -2.67
C SER A 158 -5.09 -0.89 -2.51
N ILE A 159 -3.97 -1.12 -1.82
CA ILE A 159 -3.54 -2.45 -1.40
C ILE A 159 -3.38 -2.50 0.11
N LYS A 160 -3.40 -3.69 0.65
CA LYS A 160 -2.99 -3.98 2.02
C LYS A 160 -2.00 -5.13 2.01
N LEU A 161 -0.81 -4.87 2.55
CA LEU A 161 0.23 -5.87 2.69
C LEU A 161 -0.13 -6.88 3.80
N PRO A 162 0.42 -8.11 3.75
CA PRO A 162 0.50 -8.95 4.94
C PRO A 162 1.20 -8.20 6.07
N VAL A 163 0.76 -8.39 7.31
CA VAL A 163 1.36 -7.73 8.50
C VAL A 163 2.86 -8.02 8.62
N LYS A 164 3.28 -9.16 8.10
CA LYS A 164 4.69 -9.58 8.09
C LYS A 164 5.08 -10.04 6.71
N VAL A 165 6.27 -9.63 6.26
CA VAL A 165 6.87 -10.07 4.99
C VAL A 165 8.29 -10.55 5.23
N ASP A 166 8.69 -11.57 4.46
CA ASP A 166 10.04 -12.11 4.49
C ASP A 166 10.85 -11.44 3.37
N LEU A 167 11.94 -10.74 3.73
CA LEU A 167 12.78 -10.00 2.80
C LEU A 167 14.25 -10.40 2.95
N ILE A 168 14.98 -10.40 1.84
CA ILE A 168 16.40 -10.71 1.80
C ILE A 168 17.21 -9.49 2.17
N VAL A 169 18.20 -9.65 3.03
CA VAL A 169 19.20 -8.63 3.36
C VAL A 169 20.20 -8.53 2.21
N LYS A 170 20.22 -7.40 1.51
CA LYS A 170 21.11 -7.13 0.39
C LYS A 170 22.47 -6.60 0.83
N GLN A 171 22.48 -5.76 1.88
CA GLN A 171 23.72 -5.20 2.45
C GLN A 171 23.64 -5.23 3.97
N SER A 172 24.73 -5.65 4.59
CA SER A 172 24.87 -5.76 6.03
C SER A 172 26.27 -5.29 6.47
N PRO A 173 26.45 -4.00 6.80
CA PRO A 173 27.75 -3.51 7.25
C PRO A 173 28.19 -4.21 8.54
N PRO A 174 29.50 -4.31 8.79
CA PRO A 174 30.03 -4.90 10.01
C PRO A 174 29.53 -4.10 11.22
N GLY A 175 29.00 -4.81 12.22
CA GLY A 175 28.55 -4.19 13.48
C GLY A 175 29.74 -3.69 14.29
N VAL A 176 29.76 -2.40 14.60
CA VAL A 176 30.73 -1.85 15.56
C VAL A 176 30.20 -2.13 16.95
N LYS A 177 30.92 -2.91 17.74
CA LYS A 177 30.64 -3.10 19.16
C LYS A 177 30.98 -1.82 19.91
N GLY A 178 30.00 -0.94 20.12
CA GLY A 178 30.10 0.14 21.08
C GLY A 178 29.70 -0.34 22.47
N ASP A 179 30.15 0.36 23.49
CA ASP A 179 30.07 0.04 24.94
C ASP A 179 28.63 0.20 25.51
N THR A 180 27.63 -0.43 24.86
CA THR A 180 26.25 -0.38 25.34
C THR A 180 25.79 -1.75 25.77
N ALA A 181 25.57 -1.90 27.07
CA ALA A 181 24.88 -3.02 27.72
C ALA A 181 23.38 -3.05 27.31
N GLY A 182 23.11 -3.28 26.06
CA GLY A 182 21.77 -3.40 25.48
C GLY A 182 21.87 -4.08 24.11
N SER A 183 20.78 -4.60 23.60
CA SER A 183 20.73 -5.30 22.32
C SER A 183 21.32 -4.45 21.18
N ALA A 184 22.61 -4.71 20.89
CA ALA A 184 23.32 -3.98 19.83
C ALA A 184 22.71 -4.28 18.49
N THR A 185 22.33 -3.25 17.75
CA THR A 185 21.71 -3.33 16.43
C THR A 185 22.57 -2.60 15.39
N LYS A 186 22.37 -2.94 14.12
CA LYS A 186 22.95 -2.27 12.97
C LYS A 186 21.89 -1.98 11.92
N MET A 187 22.15 -1.05 11.03
CA MET A 187 21.32 -0.81 9.86
C MET A 187 21.69 -1.84 8.78
N VAL A 188 20.68 -2.47 8.19
CA VAL A 188 20.83 -3.38 7.06
C VAL A 188 19.92 -2.91 5.93
N THR A 189 20.34 -3.09 4.68
CA THR A 189 19.54 -2.74 3.49
C THR A 189 18.89 -4.00 2.95
N LEU A 190 17.57 -3.95 2.75
CA LEU A 190 16.77 -5.04 2.21
C LEU A 190 16.84 -5.08 0.67
N GLU A 191 16.37 -6.17 0.08
CA GLU A 191 16.25 -6.34 -1.39
C GLU A 191 15.39 -5.27 -2.06
N THR A 192 14.43 -4.69 -1.33
CA THR A 192 13.59 -3.58 -1.77
C THR A 192 14.29 -2.21 -1.72
N GLY A 193 15.50 -2.13 -1.15
CA GLY A 193 16.23 -0.88 -0.92
C GLY A 193 15.92 -0.20 0.41
N ARG A 194 14.93 -0.69 1.18
CA ARG A 194 14.60 -0.15 2.51
C ARG A 194 15.69 -0.48 3.51
N GLU A 195 16.06 0.49 4.34
CA GLU A 195 16.95 0.28 5.49
C GLU A 195 16.13 0.01 6.75
N VAL A 196 16.55 -1.01 7.52
CA VAL A 196 15.91 -1.39 8.78
C VAL A 196 16.97 -1.68 9.85
N LYS A 197 16.61 -1.47 11.12
CA LYS A 197 17.44 -1.85 12.26
C LYS A 197 17.29 -3.35 12.50
N ALA A 198 18.42 -4.07 12.52
CA ALA A 198 18.47 -5.50 12.80
C ALA A 198 19.57 -5.83 13.81
N PRO A 199 19.50 -6.99 14.52
CA PRO A 199 20.57 -7.46 15.40
C PRO A 199 21.90 -7.62 14.68
N LEU A 200 23.04 -7.50 15.41
CA LEU A 200 24.38 -7.58 14.83
C LEU A 200 24.68 -8.88 14.09
N PHE A 201 24.03 -9.99 14.48
CA PHE A 201 24.25 -11.32 13.89
C PHE A 201 23.62 -11.50 12.50
N ILE A 202 22.79 -10.56 12.04
CA ILE A 202 22.20 -10.61 10.71
C ILE A 202 23.26 -10.29 9.65
N ASN A 203 23.38 -11.15 8.64
CA ASN A 203 24.36 -11.02 7.57
C ASN A 203 23.69 -10.79 6.21
N GLU A 204 24.50 -10.48 5.20
CA GLU A 204 24.05 -10.44 3.82
C GLU A 204 23.52 -11.81 3.39
N ASN A 205 22.46 -11.80 2.57
CA ASN A 205 21.69 -12.95 2.12
C ASN A 205 20.85 -13.66 3.20
N ASP A 206 20.87 -13.19 4.45
CA ASP A 206 19.88 -13.66 5.44
C ASP A 206 18.48 -13.23 5.01
N VAL A 207 17.49 -14.11 5.22
CA VAL A 207 16.07 -13.77 5.08
C VAL A 207 15.57 -13.34 6.44
N ILE A 208 15.00 -12.14 6.50
CA ILE A 208 14.44 -11.60 7.73
C ILE A 208 12.97 -11.25 7.56
N LYS A 209 12.23 -11.42 8.64
CA LYS A 209 10.82 -11.07 8.71
C LYS A 209 10.67 -9.65 9.24
N ILE A 210 9.94 -8.82 8.50
CA ILE A 210 9.69 -7.41 8.81
C ILE A 210 8.19 -7.22 9.06
N ASN A 211 7.85 -6.46 10.09
CA ASN A 211 6.50 -5.98 10.30
C ASN A 211 6.24 -4.79 9.35
N THR A 212 5.28 -4.94 8.45
CA THR A 212 4.99 -3.92 7.41
C THR A 212 4.30 -2.67 7.95
N GLU A 213 3.70 -2.74 9.14
CA GLU A 213 3.02 -1.60 9.78
C GLU A 213 4.01 -0.71 10.54
N THR A 214 5.00 -1.32 11.23
CA THR A 214 5.99 -0.58 12.03
C THR A 214 7.33 -0.39 11.31
N GLY A 215 7.61 -1.19 10.28
CA GLY A 215 8.89 -1.23 9.59
C GLY A 215 10.01 -1.90 10.39
N GLU A 216 9.68 -2.63 11.44
CA GLU A 216 10.64 -3.20 12.37
C GLU A 216 10.98 -4.66 12.05
N TYR A 217 12.21 -5.03 12.35
CA TYR A 217 12.67 -6.41 12.34
C TYR A 217 11.89 -7.25 13.37
N VAL A 218 11.44 -8.43 12.96
CA VAL A 218 10.76 -9.39 13.85
C VAL A 218 11.69 -10.56 14.19
N GLU A 219 12.13 -11.29 13.18
CA GLU A 219 12.96 -12.48 13.35
C GLU A 219 13.74 -12.82 12.07
N ARG A 220 14.78 -13.65 12.20
CA ARG A 220 15.44 -14.28 11.05
C ARG A 220 14.67 -15.53 10.66
N VAL A 221 14.39 -15.66 9.38
CA VAL A 221 13.78 -16.88 8.80
C VAL A 221 14.88 -17.89 8.53
N ASN A 222 14.76 -19.10 9.08
CA ASN A 222 15.75 -20.19 8.91
C ASN A 222 15.35 -21.05 7.73
#